data_2980b2b0ab50d95864cefcaf8d0a0e99
#
_entry.id   2980b2b0ab50d95864cefcaf8d0a0e99
#
_cell.length_a   1.000
_cell.length_b   1.000
_cell.length_c   1.000
_cell.angle_alpha   90.00
_cell.angle_beta   90.00
_cell.angle_gamma   90.00
#
_symmetry.space_group_name_H-M   'P 1'
#
loop_
_entity.id
_entity.type
_entity.pdbx_description
1 polymer ?
#
loop_
_entity_poly.entity_id
_entity_poly.type
_entity_poly.pdbx_seq_one_letter_code
_entity_poly.pdbx_strand_id
1 'polypeptide(L)'
;MHDPHTRGSRRSSWTRIAAVLAFAGTAIAAQSVHEAPRDAPSIGRATPAAEPGEALTVSGVVVGADGTPIAGASVYVYQTDREGYYGVKPASDNRNPRLKLFLRSDARGSWSFTTIKPGSYPGSRVPGHIHFEVAAPGRTPKIFEIVFEGDPFVTAEMRRNAAFSVRSIEGGKVTERIVLN
;
A
#
# COMPACT_ATOMS: atom_id res chain seq x y z
N MET A 1 -30.98 -25.37 -86.23
CA MET A 1 -32.27 -24.69 -86.09
C MET A 1 -32.58 -24.61 -84.59
N HIS A 2 -32.57 -23.37 -84.05
CA HIS A 2 -33.09 -22.92 -82.75
C HIS A 2 -32.48 -23.35 -81.42
N ASP A 3 -31.70 -22.41 -80.90
CA ASP A 3 -31.59 -22.02 -79.53
C ASP A 3 -32.96 -21.85 -78.79
N PRO A 4 -33.15 -21.85 -77.48
CA PRO A 4 -32.70 -20.75 -76.64
C PRO A 4 -32.33 -21.08 -75.21
N HIS A 5 -31.40 -20.24 -74.69
CA HIS A 5 -31.26 -19.65 -73.41
C HIS A 5 -32.14 -20.09 -72.23
N THR A 6 -31.47 -20.52 -71.15
CA THR A 6 -31.93 -20.25 -69.79
C THR A 6 -30.81 -19.69 -68.91
N ARG A 7 -30.96 -18.41 -68.55
CA ARG A 7 -30.12 -17.67 -67.55
C ARG A 7 -30.43 -18.19 -66.14
N GLY A 8 -29.48 -18.84 -65.54
CA GLY A 8 -29.50 -19.12 -64.10
C GLY A 8 -29.02 -17.92 -63.28
N SER A 9 -29.91 -17.33 -62.52
CA SER A 9 -29.67 -16.27 -61.56
C SER A 9 -28.82 -16.78 -60.39
N ARG A 10 -27.59 -16.32 -60.29
CA ARG A 10 -26.77 -16.52 -59.09
C ARG A 10 -27.23 -15.54 -58.01
N ARG A 11 -27.93 -16.04 -57.00
CA ARG A 11 -28.18 -15.32 -55.75
C ARG A 11 -26.91 -15.34 -54.90
N SER A 12 -26.24 -14.22 -54.79
CA SER A 12 -25.12 -14.03 -53.85
C SER A 12 -25.67 -13.92 -52.43
N SER A 13 -25.43 -14.95 -51.62
CA SER A 13 -25.68 -14.92 -50.18
C SER A 13 -24.54 -14.12 -49.48
N TRP A 14 -24.88 -12.92 -49.05
CA TRP A 14 -23.99 -12.13 -48.21
C TRP A 14 -24.03 -12.68 -46.79
N THR A 15 -23.05 -13.48 -46.40
CA THR A 15 -22.84 -13.91 -45.03
C THR A 15 -22.29 -12.72 -44.23
N ARG A 16 -23.13 -12.12 -43.39
CA ARG A 16 -22.70 -11.09 -42.45
C ARG A 16 -21.89 -11.79 -41.33
N ILE A 17 -20.58 -11.64 -41.38
CA ILE A 17 -19.69 -12.03 -40.29
C ILE A 17 -19.82 -10.94 -39.22
N ALA A 18 -20.53 -11.26 -38.14
CA ALA A 18 -20.54 -10.42 -36.94
C ALA A 18 -19.21 -10.64 -36.21
N ALA A 19 -18.33 -9.66 -36.26
CA ALA A 19 -17.11 -9.66 -35.46
C ALA A 19 -17.49 -9.39 -33.98
N VAL A 20 -17.42 -10.45 -33.17
CA VAL A 20 -17.50 -10.33 -31.71
C VAL A 20 -16.16 -9.77 -31.23
N LEU A 21 -16.12 -8.48 -30.90
CA LEU A 21 -15.01 -7.85 -30.20
C LEU A 21 -15.03 -8.38 -28.75
N ALA A 22 -14.19 -9.37 -28.48
CA ALA A 22 -13.90 -9.78 -27.11
C ALA A 22 -13.07 -8.65 -26.45
N PHE A 23 -13.70 -7.88 -25.58
CA PHE A 23 -12.99 -7.00 -24.65
C PHE A 23 -12.22 -7.90 -23.67
N ALA A 24 -10.95 -8.11 -23.93
CA ALA A 24 -10.02 -8.64 -22.94
C ALA A 24 -9.81 -7.53 -21.90
N GLY A 25 -10.62 -7.56 -20.85
CA GLY A 25 -10.39 -6.73 -19.66
C GLY A 25 -9.02 -7.15 -19.10
N THR A 26 -8.04 -6.25 -19.19
CA THR A 26 -6.79 -6.38 -18.45
C THR A 26 -7.15 -6.31 -16.97
N ALA A 27 -7.20 -7.47 -16.31
CA ALA A 27 -7.24 -7.53 -14.86
C ALA A 27 -5.95 -6.84 -14.37
N ILE A 28 -6.09 -5.62 -13.83
CA ILE A 28 -5.03 -4.99 -13.05
C ILE A 28 -4.81 -5.95 -11.88
N ALA A 29 -3.65 -6.61 -11.84
CA ALA A 29 -3.28 -7.45 -10.72
C ALA A 29 -3.31 -6.53 -9.47
N ALA A 30 -4.29 -6.75 -8.61
CA ALA A 30 -4.35 -6.06 -7.33
C ALA A 30 -3.06 -6.41 -6.57
N GLN A 31 -2.29 -5.41 -6.16
CA GLN A 31 -1.13 -5.62 -5.30
C GLN A 31 -1.62 -6.37 -4.06
N SER A 32 -1.08 -7.58 -3.84
CA SER A 32 -1.38 -8.33 -2.63
C SER A 32 -0.74 -7.61 -1.45
N VAL A 33 -1.58 -7.18 -0.52
CA VAL A 33 -1.14 -6.57 0.75
C VAL A 33 -1.29 -7.58 1.85
N HIS A 34 -0.47 -7.45 2.89
CA HIS A 34 -0.62 -8.22 4.12
C HIS A 34 -1.90 -7.76 4.85
N GLU A 35 -2.82 -8.69 5.09
CA GLU A 35 -4.06 -8.35 5.79
C GLU A 35 -3.95 -8.68 7.28
N ALA A 36 -4.36 -7.73 8.13
CA ALA A 36 -4.38 -7.90 9.58
C ALA A 36 -5.40 -8.98 9.99
N PRO A 37 -5.13 -9.79 11.03
CA PRO A 37 -6.12 -10.65 11.67
C PRO A 37 -7.40 -9.88 11.99
N ARG A 38 -8.56 -10.56 12.00
CA ARG A 38 -9.85 -9.90 12.24
C ARG A 38 -9.97 -9.29 13.64
N ASP A 39 -9.30 -9.87 14.61
CA ASP A 39 -9.21 -9.46 16.02
C ASP A 39 -8.00 -8.58 16.33
N ALA A 40 -7.25 -8.11 15.32
CA ALA A 40 -6.12 -7.21 15.52
C ALA A 40 -6.59 -5.92 16.24
N PRO A 41 -5.83 -5.44 17.24
CA PRO A 41 -6.19 -4.24 17.98
C PRO A 41 -6.03 -2.98 17.13
N SER A 42 -6.64 -1.86 17.54
CA SER A 42 -6.39 -0.54 16.95
C SER A 42 -5.19 0.18 17.57
N ILE A 43 -4.69 -0.29 18.71
CA ILE A 43 -3.53 0.26 19.43
C ILE A 43 -2.55 -0.87 19.73
N GLY A 44 -1.27 -0.65 19.42
CA GLY A 44 -0.27 -1.70 19.65
C GLY A 44 1.17 -1.21 19.79
N ARG A 45 2.08 -2.15 19.73
CA ARG A 45 3.52 -1.90 19.78
C ARG A 45 4.23 -2.74 18.71
N ALA A 46 4.99 -2.08 17.85
CA ALA A 46 5.72 -2.75 16.75
C ALA A 46 7.08 -3.32 17.18
N THR A 47 7.56 -2.97 18.38
CA THR A 47 8.86 -3.39 18.90
C THR A 47 8.75 -4.10 20.23
N PRO A 48 9.69 -4.97 20.60
CA PRO A 48 9.88 -5.40 22.00
C PRO A 48 10.03 -4.21 22.95
N ALA A 49 9.67 -4.37 24.23
CA ALA A 49 9.73 -3.29 25.21
C ALA A 49 11.13 -2.70 25.41
N ALA A 50 12.16 -3.56 25.28
CA ALA A 50 13.57 -3.19 25.44
C ALA A 50 14.29 -2.93 24.11
N GLU A 51 13.54 -2.67 23.01
CA GLU A 51 14.18 -2.36 21.72
C GLU A 51 14.97 -1.06 21.81
N PRO A 52 16.29 -1.08 21.50
CA PRO A 52 17.13 0.11 21.55
C PRO A 52 16.73 1.11 20.44
N GLY A 53 16.64 2.39 20.78
CA GLY A 53 16.36 3.46 19.83
C GLY A 53 15.62 4.62 20.46
N GLU A 54 15.41 5.67 19.67
CA GLU A 54 14.59 6.82 20.03
C GLU A 54 13.12 6.43 19.99
N ALA A 55 12.41 6.56 21.11
CA ALA A 55 11.01 6.18 21.20
C ALA A 55 10.13 7.02 20.26
N LEU A 56 9.25 6.39 19.54
CA LEU A 56 8.34 7.00 18.58
C LEU A 56 6.91 6.49 18.77
N THR A 57 5.94 7.38 18.78
CA THR A 57 4.52 7.05 18.69
C THR A 57 3.99 7.48 17.33
N VAL A 58 3.38 6.56 16.60
CA VAL A 58 2.75 6.86 15.31
C VAL A 58 1.25 6.62 15.44
N SER A 59 0.46 7.59 15.03
CA SER A 59 -1.00 7.52 15.11
C SER A 59 -1.65 8.13 13.89
N GLY A 60 -2.91 7.80 13.65
CA GLY A 60 -3.63 8.40 12.54
C GLY A 60 -5.05 7.90 12.38
N VAL A 61 -5.62 8.24 11.23
CA VAL A 61 -6.97 7.84 10.83
C VAL A 61 -6.95 7.28 9.40
N VAL A 62 -7.77 6.26 9.16
CA VAL A 62 -8.09 5.78 7.81
C VAL A 62 -9.46 6.32 7.43
N VAL A 63 -9.55 6.95 6.27
CA VAL A 63 -10.79 7.57 5.77
C VAL A 63 -11.00 7.25 4.31
N GLY A 64 -12.24 7.35 3.85
CA GLY A 64 -12.59 7.36 2.43
C GLY A 64 -12.23 8.69 1.75
N ALA A 65 -12.35 8.74 0.44
CA ALA A 65 -12.15 9.96 -0.35
C ALA A 65 -13.09 11.11 0.07
N ASP A 66 -14.27 10.78 0.58
CA ASP A 66 -15.26 11.70 1.13
C ASP A 66 -14.95 12.17 2.56
N GLY A 67 -13.87 11.67 3.16
CA GLY A 67 -13.47 11.95 4.53
C GLY A 67 -14.17 11.10 5.59
N THR A 68 -15.08 10.20 5.22
CA THR A 68 -15.76 9.31 6.16
C THR A 68 -14.76 8.32 6.78
N PRO A 69 -14.75 8.17 8.12
CA PRO A 69 -13.90 7.17 8.78
C PRO A 69 -14.17 5.74 8.31
N ILE A 70 -13.11 4.97 8.11
CA ILE A 70 -13.21 3.55 7.75
C ILE A 70 -12.86 2.72 8.98
N ALA A 71 -13.87 2.10 9.58
CA ALA A 71 -13.70 1.16 10.68
C ALA A 71 -13.20 -0.20 10.17
N GLY A 72 -12.33 -0.87 10.94
CA GLY A 72 -11.83 -2.20 10.63
C GLY A 72 -10.85 -2.26 9.45
N ALA A 73 -10.37 -1.12 8.93
CA ALA A 73 -9.32 -1.11 7.91
C ALA A 73 -8.08 -1.84 8.43
N SER A 74 -7.54 -2.74 7.61
CA SER A 74 -6.26 -3.41 7.87
C SER A 74 -5.11 -2.43 7.72
N VAL A 75 -4.24 -2.37 8.71
CA VAL A 75 -3.01 -1.56 8.69
C VAL A 75 -1.86 -2.47 9.09
N TYR A 76 -1.02 -2.84 8.13
CA TYR A 76 0.23 -3.53 8.38
C TYR A 76 1.37 -2.56 8.30
N VAL A 77 2.23 -2.57 9.32
CA VAL A 77 3.43 -1.72 9.39
C VAL A 77 4.65 -2.55 9.67
N TYR A 78 5.78 -2.15 9.09
CA TYR A 78 7.08 -2.73 9.40
C TYR A 78 8.21 -1.73 9.14
N GLN A 79 9.33 -1.95 9.79
CA GLN A 79 10.48 -1.06 9.74
C GLN A 79 11.79 -1.76 10.07
N THR A 80 12.89 -1.06 9.85
CA THR A 80 14.20 -1.43 10.35
C THR A 80 14.36 -1.08 11.84
N ASP A 81 15.36 -1.66 12.49
CA ASP A 81 15.85 -1.17 13.77
C ASP A 81 16.62 0.16 13.63
N ARG A 82 17.17 0.68 14.73
CA ARG A 82 17.93 1.94 14.73
C ARG A 82 19.20 1.90 13.88
N GLU A 83 19.72 0.71 13.56
CA GLU A 83 20.91 0.52 12.75
C GLU A 83 20.59 0.26 11.27
N GLY A 84 19.30 0.18 10.89
CA GLY A 84 18.85 -0.01 9.52
C GLY A 84 18.69 -1.46 9.08
N TYR A 85 18.54 -2.42 10.01
CA TYR A 85 18.36 -3.85 9.71
C TYR A 85 16.92 -4.29 9.97
N TYR A 86 16.36 -5.12 9.08
CA TYR A 86 15.02 -5.72 9.27
C TYR A 86 15.03 -6.92 10.20
N GLY A 87 16.13 -7.66 10.25
CA GLY A 87 16.34 -8.83 11.10
C GLY A 87 17.39 -8.60 12.16
N VAL A 88 17.92 -9.70 12.71
CA VAL A 88 19.10 -9.64 13.56
C VAL A 88 20.30 -9.37 12.66
N LYS A 89 21.07 -8.33 12.97
CA LYS A 89 22.27 -7.91 12.21
C LYS A 89 23.15 -9.12 11.84
N PRO A 90 23.60 -9.26 10.59
CA PRO A 90 23.51 -8.32 9.47
C PRO A 90 22.29 -8.51 8.53
N ALA A 91 21.22 -9.17 8.95
CA ALA A 91 20.09 -9.52 8.10
C ALA A 91 19.26 -8.27 7.70
N SER A 92 19.17 -8.01 6.39
CA SER A 92 18.44 -6.87 5.80
C SER A 92 17.25 -7.31 4.93
N ASP A 93 16.79 -8.57 5.04
CA ASP A 93 15.64 -9.08 4.29
C ASP A 93 14.32 -8.54 4.87
N ASN A 94 13.60 -7.77 4.08
CA ASN A 94 12.31 -7.17 4.47
C ASN A 94 11.09 -8.09 4.27
N ARG A 95 11.27 -9.31 3.74
CA ARG A 95 10.17 -10.29 3.58
C ARG A 95 9.65 -10.82 4.90
N ASN A 96 10.48 -10.84 5.94
CA ASN A 96 10.09 -11.20 7.29
C ASN A 96 10.74 -10.26 8.32
N PRO A 97 10.30 -8.98 8.37
CA PRO A 97 10.90 -8.01 9.28
C PRO A 97 10.63 -8.39 10.74
N ARG A 98 11.60 -8.13 11.61
CA ARG A 98 11.52 -8.38 13.05
C ARG A 98 10.58 -7.37 13.73
N LEU A 99 10.65 -6.10 13.30
CA LEU A 99 9.83 -5.01 13.82
C LEU A 99 8.65 -4.78 12.89
N LYS A 100 7.51 -5.35 13.26
CA LYS A 100 6.26 -5.29 12.49
C LYS A 100 5.05 -5.35 13.39
N LEU A 101 3.91 -4.89 12.88
CA LEU A 101 2.65 -4.94 13.61
C LEU A 101 1.48 -4.99 12.62
N PHE A 102 0.44 -5.73 13.02
CA PHE A 102 -0.87 -5.69 12.40
C PHE A 102 -1.85 -4.96 13.30
N LEU A 103 -2.59 -4.03 12.72
CA LEU A 103 -3.64 -3.25 13.39
C LEU A 103 -4.93 -3.29 12.56
N ARG A 104 -6.05 -3.04 13.23
CA ARG A 104 -7.29 -2.63 12.58
C ARG A 104 -7.76 -1.30 13.15
N SER A 105 -8.19 -0.40 12.27
CA SER A 105 -8.74 0.87 12.72
C SER A 105 -10.00 0.67 13.55
N ASP A 106 -10.21 1.52 14.56
CA ASP A 106 -11.39 1.51 15.43
C ASP A 106 -12.65 2.04 14.71
N ALA A 107 -13.76 2.18 15.43
CA ALA A 107 -15.02 2.69 14.89
C ALA A 107 -14.94 4.12 14.32
N ARG A 108 -13.91 4.88 14.69
CA ARG A 108 -13.62 6.24 14.19
C ARG A 108 -12.52 6.26 13.13
N GLY A 109 -12.13 5.09 12.62
CA GLY A 109 -11.03 4.96 11.69
C GLY A 109 -9.65 5.14 12.32
N SER A 110 -9.54 5.30 13.64
CA SER A 110 -8.30 5.61 14.33
C SER A 110 -7.45 4.37 14.59
N TRP A 111 -6.14 4.58 14.56
CA TRP A 111 -5.13 3.57 14.90
C TRP A 111 -3.91 4.26 15.51
N SER A 112 -3.15 3.53 16.32
CA SER A 112 -1.87 4.01 16.85
C SER A 112 -0.94 2.87 17.25
N PHE A 113 0.36 3.15 17.23
CA PHE A 113 1.35 2.23 17.79
C PHE A 113 2.57 2.96 18.31
N THR A 114 3.27 2.29 19.23
CA THR A 114 4.59 2.71 19.69
C THR A 114 5.66 1.88 19.02
N THR A 115 6.78 2.51 18.71
CA THR A 115 7.96 1.92 18.07
C THR A 115 9.21 2.71 18.45
N ILE A 116 10.26 2.55 17.68
CA ILE A 116 11.46 3.41 17.69
C ILE A 116 11.61 4.10 16.33
N LYS A 117 12.34 5.20 16.27
CA LYS A 117 12.73 5.81 15.01
C LYS A 117 13.63 4.84 14.23
N PRO A 118 13.26 4.44 13.00
CA PRO A 118 14.06 3.53 12.18
C PRO A 118 15.34 4.19 11.68
N GLY A 119 16.38 3.39 11.55
CA GLY A 119 17.62 3.82 10.90
C GLY A 119 17.55 3.67 9.37
N SER A 120 18.41 4.43 8.69
CA SER A 120 18.67 4.25 7.25
C SER A 120 19.40 2.93 7.00
N TYR A 121 19.25 2.35 5.82
CA TYR A 121 19.97 1.14 5.46
C TYR A 121 21.50 1.38 5.48
N PRO A 122 22.27 0.48 6.04
CA PRO A 122 23.72 0.64 6.12
C PRO A 122 24.36 0.85 4.74
N GLY A 123 25.17 1.90 4.63
CA GLY A 123 25.88 2.23 3.39
C GLY A 123 25.00 2.79 2.26
N SER A 124 23.73 3.09 2.52
CA SER A 124 22.82 3.67 1.53
C SER A 124 22.50 5.14 1.81
N ARG A 125 21.82 5.77 0.85
CA ARG A 125 21.25 7.13 0.98
C ARG A 125 19.71 7.09 0.98
N VAL A 126 19.14 6.02 1.54
CA VAL A 126 17.70 5.86 1.74
C VAL A 126 17.36 6.38 3.13
N PRO A 127 16.42 7.32 3.30
CA PRO A 127 16.05 7.83 4.62
C PRO A 127 15.50 6.70 5.51
N GLY A 128 15.61 6.86 6.84
CA GLY A 128 14.89 6.00 7.77
C GLY A 128 13.39 6.10 7.52
N HIS A 129 12.68 4.97 7.45
CA HIS A 129 11.27 4.95 7.05
C HIS A 129 10.49 3.82 7.70
N ILE A 130 9.16 4.01 7.76
CA ILE A 130 8.21 2.99 8.19
C ILE A 130 7.33 2.65 6.98
N HIS A 131 7.27 1.36 6.61
CA HIS A 131 6.39 0.87 5.57
C HIS A 131 4.97 0.71 6.08
N PHE A 132 4.01 1.05 5.23
CA PHE A 132 2.58 0.88 5.45
C PHE A 132 1.93 0.15 4.29
N GLU A 133 1.15 -0.86 4.61
CA GLU A 133 0.21 -1.52 3.69
C GLU A 133 -1.18 -1.40 4.31
N VAL A 134 -2.08 -0.68 3.66
CA VAL A 134 -3.40 -0.39 4.20
C VAL A 134 -4.48 -0.82 3.23
N ALA A 135 -5.45 -1.58 3.72
CA ALA A 135 -6.55 -2.10 2.93
C ALA A 135 -7.89 -2.06 3.68
N ALA A 136 -8.97 -1.95 2.93
CA ALA A 136 -10.32 -2.11 3.44
C ALA A 136 -11.20 -2.75 2.36
N PRO A 137 -12.27 -3.49 2.73
CA PRO A 137 -13.18 -4.10 1.76
C PRO A 137 -13.74 -3.07 0.77
N GLY A 138 -13.71 -3.40 -0.52
CA GLY A 138 -14.22 -2.54 -1.59
C GLY A 138 -13.42 -1.28 -1.86
N ARG A 139 -12.20 -1.16 -1.35
CA ARG A 139 -11.29 -0.03 -1.56
C ARG A 139 -9.99 -0.48 -2.23
N THR A 140 -9.39 0.42 -2.98
CA THR A 140 -8.03 0.19 -3.51
C THR A 140 -7.01 0.22 -2.37
N PRO A 141 -6.20 -0.84 -2.17
CA PRO A 141 -5.15 -0.84 -1.17
C PRO A 141 -4.14 0.29 -1.40
N LYS A 142 -3.58 0.82 -0.33
CA LYS A 142 -2.53 1.84 -0.36
C LYS A 142 -1.26 1.31 0.29
N ILE A 143 -0.16 1.35 -0.47
CA ILE A 143 1.19 1.02 -0.02
C ILE A 143 2.01 2.31 -0.07
N PHE A 144 2.63 2.68 1.04
CA PHE A 144 3.45 3.89 1.13
C PHE A 144 4.44 3.80 2.29
N GLU A 145 5.36 4.76 2.34
CA GLU A 145 6.36 4.88 3.39
C GLU A 145 6.22 6.22 4.09
N ILE A 146 6.25 6.22 5.43
CA ILE A 146 6.50 7.44 6.20
C ILE A 146 8.01 7.65 6.28
N VAL A 147 8.48 8.79 5.80
CA VAL A 147 9.84 9.31 5.96
C VAL A 147 9.81 10.58 6.82
N PHE A 148 10.92 10.92 7.47
CA PHE A 148 10.90 11.95 8.50
C PHE A 148 11.52 13.26 8.00
N GLU A 149 10.85 14.36 8.27
CA GLU A 149 11.36 15.72 8.01
C GLU A 149 12.69 15.92 8.73
N GLY A 150 13.66 16.53 8.03
CA GLY A 150 15.01 16.74 8.55
C GLY A 150 15.98 15.57 8.34
N ASP A 151 15.52 14.40 7.84
CA ASP A 151 16.44 13.36 7.40
C ASP A 151 17.18 13.82 6.14
N PRO A 152 18.54 13.78 6.11
CA PRO A 152 19.35 14.34 5.01
C PRO A 152 19.14 13.62 3.67
N PHE A 153 18.50 12.46 3.66
CA PHE A 153 18.22 11.67 2.45
C PHE A 153 16.81 11.87 1.92
N VAL A 154 15.96 12.67 2.58
CA VAL A 154 14.64 13.02 2.05
C VAL A 154 14.79 14.00 0.89
N THR A 155 14.32 13.59 -0.29
CA THR A 155 14.47 14.36 -1.53
C THR A 155 13.21 15.17 -1.86
N ALA A 156 13.36 16.15 -2.75
CA ALA A 156 12.23 16.90 -3.30
C ALA A 156 11.27 16.00 -4.12
N GLU A 157 11.77 14.90 -4.68
CA GLU A 157 10.97 13.93 -5.41
C GLU A 157 10.07 13.14 -4.43
N MET A 158 10.60 12.65 -3.30
CA MET A 158 9.81 11.96 -2.28
C MET A 158 8.65 12.82 -1.78
N ARG A 159 8.83 14.15 -1.66
CA ARG A 159 7.77 15.08 -1.25
C ARG A 159 6.59 15.19 -2.25
N ARG A 160 6.80 14.82 -3.49
CA ARG A 160 5.78 14.87 -4.57
C ARG A 160 5.23 13.52 -4.96
N ASN A 161 5.87 12.44 -4.51
CA ASN A 161 5.50 11.07 -4.86
C ASN A 161 4.56 10.49 -3.80
N ALA A 162 3.38 10.03 -4.22
CA ALA A 162 2.35 9.47 -3.33
C ALA A 162 2.77 8.17 -2.60
N ALA A 163 3.88 7.55 -3.01
CA ALA A 163 4.50 6.42 -2.30
C ALA A 163 5.19 6.85 -1.00
N PHE A 164 5.39 8.15 -0.78
CA PHE A 164 6.01 8.68 0.42
C PHE A 164 5.11 9.67 1.14
N SER A 165 5.16 9.65 2.44
CA SER A 165 4.54 10.62 3.33
C SER A 165 5.61 11.23 4.21
N VAL A 166 6.03 12.46 3.90
CA VAL A 166 7.04 13.18 4.69
C VAL A 166 6.37 13.78 5.91
N ARG A 167 6.81 13.41 7.11
CA ARG A 167 6.20 13.84 8.39
C ARG A 167 7.23 14.35 9.37
N SER A 168 6.85 15.40 10.11
CA SER A 168 7.64 15.88 11.26
C SER A 168 7.45 14.96 12.46
N ILE A 169 8.50 14.82 13.25
CA ILE A 169 8.43 14.21 14.59
C ILE A 169 8.30 15.36 15.61
N GLU A 170 7.18 15.44 16.28
CA GLU A 170 6.89 16.48 17.29
C GLU A 170 6.72 15.82 18.66
N GLY A 171 7.66 16.07 19.57
CA GLY A 171 7.64 15.45 20.90
C GLY A 171 7.62 13.92 20.87
N GLY A 172 8.35 13.30 19.93
CA GLY A 172 8.37 11.84 19.77
C GLY A 172 7.08 11.27 19.14
N LYS A 173 6.29 12.09 18.47
CA LYS A 173 5.01 11.69 17.86
C LYS A 173 4.97 12.03 16.37
N VAL A 174 4.29 11.17 15.61
CA VAL A 174 3.97 11.34 14.17
C VAL A 174 2.49 11.10 13.98
N THR A 175 1.86 11.94 13.16
CA THR A 175 0.44 11.78 12.80
C THR A 175 0.29 11.60 11.31
N GLU A 176 -0.58 10.66 10.89
CA GLU A 176 -0.85 10.35 9.49
C GLU A 176 -2.35 10.29 9.21
N ARG A 177 -2.76 10.78 8.04
CA ARG A 177 -4.12 10.64 7.50
C ARG A 177 -4.06 9.78 6.23
N ILE A 178 -4.63 8.59 6.29
CA ILE A 178 -4.64 7.64 5.19
C ILE A 178 -5.99 7.72 4.47
N VAL A 179 -5.96 8.07 3.18
CA VAL A 179 -7.16 8.10 2.34
C VAL A 179 -7.15 6.86 1.45
N LEU A 180 -8.24 6.07 1.47
CA LEU A 180 -8.51 4.94 0.58
C LEU A 180 -9.63 5.31 -0.39
N ASN A 181 -9.39 5.07 -1.69
CA ASN A 181 -10.34 5.31 -2.78
C ASN A 181 -11.15 4.05 -3.11
#